data_e22c4aab2e50803453687271f76676a5
#
_entry.id   e22c4aab2e50803453687271f76676a5
#
_cell.length_a   1.000
_cell.length_b   1.000
_cell.length_c   1.000
_cell.angle_alpha   90.00
_cell.angle_beta   90.00
_cell.angle_gamma   90.00
#
_symmetry.space_group_name_H-M   'P 1'
#
loop_
_entity.id
_entity.type
_entity.pdbx_description
1 polymer ?
#
loop_
_entity_poly.entity_id
_entity_poly.type
_entity_poly.pdbx_seq_one_letter_code
_entity_poly.pdbx_strand_id
1 'polypeptide(L)'
;MKKIYRVGIIGCGGISHMHTKWYLAEERTKVVAISDIDSDRLKAYSQQYDIGETYTDFVTMLEQSDLDIVSICTRPKFHAPLVIEVAKHQVKGILSEKPMAENL
;
A
#
# COMPACT_ATOMS: atom_id res chain seq x y z
N MET A 1 -25.11 7.96 0.21
CA MET A 1 -23.88 7.89 -0.60
C MET A 1 -22.90 6.90 -0.03
N LYS A 2 -22.29 6.12 -0.87
CA LYS A 2 -21.29 5.16 -0.43
C LYS A 2 -19.97 5.86 -0.16
N LYS A 3 -19.34 5.48 0.93
CA LYS A 3 -18.00 5.97 1.22
C LYS A 3 -16.99 5.31 0.28
N ILE A 4 -16.06 6.10 -0.22
CA ILE A 4 -14.90 5.59 -0.97
C ILE A 4 -13.74 5.51 -0.01
N TYR A 5 -13.22 4.31 0.19
CA TYR A 5 -12.08 4.08 1.08
C TYR A 5 -10.79 4.41 0.35
N ARG A 6 -9.96 5.21 0.97
CA ARG A 6 -8.68 5.63 0.41
C ARG A 6 -7.61 4.62 0.81
N VAL A 7 -6.92 4.10 -0.19
CA VAL A 7 -5.95 3.00 -0.01
C VAL A 7 -4.53 3.46 -0.32
N GLY A 8 -3.60 3.10 0.56
CA GLY A 8 -2.17 3.29 0.32
C GLY A 8 -1.49 1.94 0.18
N ILE A 9 -0.50 1.87 -0.72
CA ILE A 9 0.28 0.65 -0.95
C ILE A 9 1.72 0.89 -0.50
N ILE A 10 2.24 0.04 0.35
CA ILE A 10 3.63 0.06 0.75
C ILE A 10 4.36 -1.07 0.03
N GLY A 11 5.31 -0.73 -0.84
CA GLY A 11 6.04 -1.68 -1.66
C GLY A 11 5.38 -1.89 -3.00
N CYS A 12 6.07 -1.54 -4.07
CA CYS A 12 5.56 -1.62 -5.44
C CYS A 12 6.14 -2.80 -6.22
N GLY A 13 6.47 -3.88 -5.53
CA GLY A 13 6.97 -5.11 -6.16
C GLY A 13 5.85 -5.95 -6.76
N GLY A 14 6.20 -7.15 -7.20
CA GLY A 14 5.27 -8.00 -7.94
C GLY A 14 3.93 -8.26 -7.28
N ILE A 15 3.94 -8.59 -5.98
CA ILE A 15 2.70 -8.94 -5.29
C ILE A 15 1.75 -7.74 -5.15
N SER A 16 2.29 -6.53 -5.14
CA SER A 16 1.49 -5.33 -4.99
C SER A 16 0.54 -5.12 -6.18
N HIS A 17 0.93 -5.60 -7.37
CA HIS A 17 0.08 -5.46 -8.55
C HIS A 17 -1.23 -6.20 -8.39
N MET A 18 -1.20 -7.38 -7.75
CA MET A 18 -2.42 -8.12 -7.46
C MET A 18 -3.32 -7.35 -6.50
N HIS A 19 -2.73 -6.77 -5.46
CA HIS A 19 -3.49 -5.94 -4.52
C HIS A 19 -4.11 -4.74 -5.23
N THR A 20 -3.32 -4.04 -6.03
CA THR A 20 -3.81 -2.85 -6.73
C THR A 20 -4.96 -3.19 -7.69
N LYS A 21 -4.82 -4.27 -8.46
CA LYS A 21 -5.86 -4.68 -9.39
C LYS A 21 -7.14 -5.05 -8.65
N TRP A 22 -7.02 -5.67 -7.50
CA TRP A 22 -8.17 -6.02 -6.68
C TRP A 22 -8.90 -4.75 -6.20
N TYR A 23 -8.16 -3.76 -5.73
CA TYR A 23 -8.78 -2.50 -5.31
C TYR A 23 -9.41 -1.75 -6.48
N LEU A 24 -8.79 -1.81 -7.65
CA LEU A 24 -9.35 -1.15 -8.83
C LEU A 24 -10.69 -1.78 -9.26
N ALA A 25 -10.87 -3.06 -9.00
CA ALA A 25 -12.10 -3.76 -9.32
C ALA A 25 -13.20 -3.50 -8.30
N GLU A 26 -12.85 -3.03 -7.10
CA GLU A 26 -13.82 -2.76 -6.04
C GLU A 26 -14.24 -1.29 -6.10
N GLU A 27 -15.51 -1.03 -6.38
CA GLU A 27 -15.98 0.33 -6.59
C GLU A 27 -15.95 1.21 -5.34
N ARG A 28 -15.80 0.62 -4.16
CA ARG A 28 -15.76 1.39 -2.91
C ARG A 28 -14.35 1.70 -2.43
N THR A 29 -13.34 1.36 -3.21
CA THR A 29 -11.95 1.65 -2.86
C THR A 29 -11.28 2.43 -3.97
N LYS A 30 -10.27 3.22 -3.60
CA LYS A 30 -9.44 3.94 -4.55
C LYS A 30 -8.02 3.94 -4.04
N VAL A 31 -7.08 3.46 -4.85
CA VAL A 31 -5.66 3.54 -4.51
C VAL A 31 -5.19 4.95 -4.80
N VAL A 32 -4.90 5.70 -3.74
CA VAL A 32 -4.55 7.13 -3.87
C VAL A 32 -3.07 7.39 -3.66
N ALA A 33 -2.36 6.50 -2.98
CA ALA A 33 -0.96 6.73 -2.61
C ALA A 33 -0.18 5.43 -2.67
N ILE A 34 1.10 5.55 -3.04
CA ILE A 34 2.02 4.42 -3.07
C ILE A 34 3.37 4.85 -2.51
N SER A 35 4.10 3.91 -1.93
CA SER A 35 5.46 4.16 -1.47
C SER A 35 6.38 3.00 -1.83
N ASP A 36 7.64 3.33 -2.14
CA ASP A 36 8.68 2.34 -2.40
C ASP A 36 10.02 3.06 -2.28
N ILE A 37 11.02 2.37 -1.75
CA ILE A 37 12.36 2.94 -1.63
C ILE A 37 13.04 3.11 -3.00
N ASP A 38 12.58 2.36 -4.00
CA ASP A 38 13.10 2.46 -5.37
C ASP A 38 12.28 3.48 -6.15
N SER A 39 12.86 4.65 -6.40
CA SER A 39 12.15 5.75 -7.05
C SER A 39 11.77 5.45 -8.49
N ASP A 40 12.56 4.65 -9.20
CA ASP A 40 12.23 4.27 -10.58
C ASP A 40 11.02 3.36 -10.63
N ARG A 41 10.98 2.38 -9.72
CA ARG A 41 9.83 1.48 -9.60
C ARG A 41 8.57 2.27 -9.22
N LEU A 42 8.72 3.20 -8.30
CA LEU A 42 7.63 4.05 -7.85
C LEU A 42 7.05 4.86 -9.01
N LYS A 43 7.93 5.46 -9.83
CA LYS A 43 7.50 6.25 -10.97
C LYS A 43 6.76 5.39 -12.01
N ALA A 44 7.31 4.23 -12.33
CA ALA A 44 6.69 3.32 -13.29
C ALA A 44 5.31 2.87 -12.81
N TYR A 45 5.19 2.56 -11.52
CA TYR A 45 3.94 2.13 -10.92
C TYR A 45 2.88 3.25 -10.97
N SER A 46 3.30 4.46 -10.63
CA SER A 46 2.43 5.63 -10.67
C SER A 46 1.86 5.83 -12.07
N GLN A 47 2.69 5.68 -13.08
CA GLN A 47 2.26 5.86 -14.46
C GLN A 47 1.32 4.73 -14.91
N GLN A 48 1.61 3.51 -14.49
CA GLN A 48 0.82 2.36 -14.89
C GLN A 48 -0.61 2.42 -14.34
N TYR A 49 -0.76 2.87 -13.12
CA TYR A 49 -2.05 2.88 -12.43
C TYR A 49 -2.64 4.26 -12.20
N ASP A 50 -2.01 5.28 -12.74
CA ASP A 50 -2.48 6.67 -12.61
C ASP A 50 -2.67 7.08 -11.15
N ILE A 51 -1.62 6.88 -10.35
CA ILE A 51 -1.63 7.22 -8.93
C ILE A 51 -0.78 8.46 -8.72
N GLY A 52 -1.41 9.53 -8.22
CA GLY A 52 -0.73 10.82 -8.11
C GLY A 52 0.13 11.03 -6.87
N GLU A 53 -0.15 10.33 -5.77
CA GLU A 53 0.61 10.53 -4.53
C GLU A 53 1.67 9.45 -4.38
N THR A 54 2.93 9.83 -4.58
CA THR A 54 4.04 8.89 -4.50
C THR A 54 5.04 9.32 -3.43
N TYR A 55 5.58 8.35 -2.72
CA TYR A 55 6.49 8.60 -1.61
C TYR A 55 7.62 7.57 -1.63
N THR A 56 8.85 8.01 -1.38
CA THR A 56 9.96 7.08 -1.19
C THR A 56 10.04 6.58 0.25
N ASP A 57 9.33 7.24 1.16
CA ASP A 57 9.29 6.88 2.57
C ASP A 57 7.84 6.65 2.98
N PHE A 58 7.53 5.44 3.45
CA PHE A 58 6.16 5.10 3.79
C PHE A 58 5.64 5.88 5.00
N VAL A 59 6.51 6.29 5.91
CA VAL A 59 6.06 7.08 7.06
C VAL A 59 5.53 8.44 6.58
N THR A 60 6.23 9.06 5.65
CA THR A 60 5.76 10.31 5.05
C THR A 60 4.40 10.12 4.38
N MET A 61 4.21 9.01 3.68
CA MET A 61 2.92 8.71 3.07
C MET A 61 1.82 8.63 4.14
N LEU A 62 2.10 7.93 5.24
CA LEU A 62 1.11 7.77 6.31
C LEU A 62 0.77 9.10 6.99
N GLU A 63 1.74 10.00 7.05
CA GLU A 63 1.53 11.31 7.69
C GLU A 63 0.79 12.29 6.79
N GLN A 64 1.06 12.25 5.50
CA GLN A 64 0.55 13.26 4.57
C GLN A 64 -0.67 12.82 3.78
N SER A 65 -0.85 11.52 3.57
CA SER A 65 -1.99 11.02 2.82
C SER A 65 -3.05 10.53 3.80
N ASP A 66 -4.30 10.92 3.55
CA ASP A 66 -5.41 10.50 4.41
C ASP A 66 -5.87 9.12 3.93
N LEU A 67 -5.48 8.08 4.67
CA LEU A 67 -5.70 6.71 4.26
C LEU A 67 -6.63 5.97 5.21
N ASP A 68 -7.55 5.20 4.65
CA ASP A 68 -8.43 4.31 5.40
C ASP A 68 -7.85 2.91 5.48
N ILE A 69 -7.19 2.46 4.41
CA ILE A 69 -6.65 1.10 4.30
C ILE A 69 -5.22 1.19 3.80
N VAL A 70 -4.36 0.34 4.34
CA VAL A 70 -2.97 0.24 3.88
C VAL A 70 -2.66 -1.22 3.56
N SER A 71 -2.15 -1.46 2.36
CA SER A 71 -1.66 -2.78 1.95
C SER A 71 -0.15 -2.82 2.07
N ILE A 72 0.37 -3.79 2.80
CA ILE A 72 1.80 -3.97 2.99
C ILE A 72 2.26 -5.10 2.06
N CYS A 73 3.01 -4.73 1.04
CA CYS A 73 3.43 -5.64 -0.03
C CYS A 73 4.95 -5.78 -0.10
N THR A 74 5.63 -5.61 1.02
CA THR A 74 7.07 -5.81 1.11
C THR A 74 7.39 -7.25 1.46
N ARG A 75 8.69 -7.56 1.54
CA ARG A 75 9.11 -8.91 1.92
C ARG A 75 8.64 -9.23 3.35
N PRO A 76 8.32 -10.49 3.61
CA PRO A 76 7.74 -10.88 4.93
C PRO A 76 8.56 -10.46 6.14
N LYS A 77 9.88 -10.46 6.02
CA LYS A 77 10.73 -10.11 7.17
C LYS A 77 10.55 -8.67 7.64
N PHE A 78 9.95 -7.82 6.81
CA PHE A 78 9.70 -6.43 7.18
C PHE A 78 8.28 -6.18 7.68
N HIS A 79 7.40 -7.19 7.63
CA HIS A 79 5.98 -6.97 7.89
C HIS A 79 5.68 -6.55 9.33
N ALA A 80 6.28 -7.20 10.32
CA ALA A 80 5.94 -6.90 11.70
C ALA A 80 6.25 -5.45 12.09
N PRO A 81 7.47 -4.94 11.82
CA PRO A 81 7.75 -3.53 12.09
C PRO A 81 6.85 -2.58 11.31
N LEU A 82 6.54 -2.92 10.06
CA LEU A 82 5.68 -2.07 9.23
C LEU A 82 4.25 -2.05 9.76
N VAL A 83 3.71 -3.18 10.19
CA VAL A 83 2.37 -3.23 10.75
C VAL A 83 2.28 -2.37 12.00
N ILE A 84 3.30 -2.44 12.87
CA ILE A 84 3.33 -1.63 14.08
C ILE A 84 3.34 -0.14 13.74
N GLU A 85 4.18 0.25 12.79
CA GLU A 85 4.27 1.64 12.39
C GLU A 85 2.97 2.14 11.77
N VAL A 86 2.38 1.35 10.88
CA VAL A 86 1.12 1.73 10.23
C VAL A 86 0.00 1.86 11.26
N ALA A 87 -0.04 0.97 12.24
CA ALA A 87 -1.08 1.02 13.27
C ALA A 87 -1.02 2.31 14.10
N LYS A 88 0.15 2.90 14.25
CA LYS A 88 0.28 4.17 14.97
C LYS A 88 -0.40 5.33 14.26
N HIS A 89 -0.69 5.20 12.97
CA HIS A 89 -1.28 6.27 12.18
C HIS A 89 -2.80 6.13 12.05
N GLN A 90 -3.40 5.23 12.82
CA GLN A 90 -4.86 5.12 12.96
C GLN A 90 -5.60 4.81 11.65
N VAL A 91 -4.98 4.03 10.77
CA VAL A 91 -5.70 3.56 9.59
C VAL A 91 -6.74 2.52 10.02
N LYS A 92 -7.83 2.43 9.27
CA LYS A 92 -8.93 1.55 9.63
C LYS A 92 -8.68 0.10 9.30
N GLY A 93 -7.89 -0.17 8.28
CA GLY A 93 -7.59 -1.54 7.88
C GLY A 93 -6.18 -1.69 7.38
N ILE A 94 -5.57 -2.82 7.70
CA ILE A 94 -4.23 -3.18 7.24
C ILE A 94 -4.31 -4.54 6.57
N LEU A 95 -3.94 -4.60 5.29
CA LEU A 95 -3.86 -5.84 4.56
C LEU A 95 -2.40 -6.19 4.36
N SER A 96 -2.00 -7.36 4.84
CA SER A 96 -0.63 -7.82 4.75
C SER A 96 -0.62 -9.20 4.13
N GLU A 97 0.27 -9.38 3.14
CA GLU A 97 0.41 -10.68 2.51
C GLU A 97 1.00 -11.66 3.50
N LYS A 98 0.41 -12.82 3.59
CA LYS A 98 0.93 -13.83 4.51
C LYS A 98 2.19 -14.44 3.95
N PRO A 99 3.20 -14.65 4.77
CA PRO A 99 4.45 -15.27 4.33
C PRO A 99 4.31 -16.79 4.24
N MET A 100 3.41 -17.25 3.41
CA MET A 100 3.07 -18.68 3.37
C MET A 100 4.24 -19.57 3.01
N ALA A 101 5.02 -19.13 2.03
CA ALA A 101 6.10 -19.96 1.55
C ALA A 101 7.18 -20.23 2.59
N GLU A 102 7.40 -19.29 3.47
CA GLU A 102 8.47 -19.43 4.44
C GLU A 102 8.13 -20.36 5.59
N ASN A 103 6.92 -20.82 5.66
CA ASN A 103 6.50 -21.77 6.68
C ASN A 103 6.59 -23.20 6.20
N LEU A 104 7.00 -23.39 4.98
CA LEU A 104 7.06 -24.71 4.36
C LEU A 104 8.47 -25.24 4.21
#